data_035dcd7bfeaed4e5f1fde72245f61b1c
#
_entry.id   035dcd7bfeaed4e5f1fde72245f61b1c
#
_cell.length_a   1.000
_cell.length_b   1.000
_cell.length_c   1.000
_cell.angle_alpha   90.00
_cell.angle_beta   90.00
_cell.angle_gamma   90.00
#
_symmetry.space_group_name_H-M   'P 1'
#
loop_
_entity.id
_entity.type
_entity.pdbx_description
1 polymer ?
#
loop_
_entity_poly.entity_id
_entity_poly.type
_entity_poly.pdbx_seq_one_letter_code
_entity_poly.pdbx_strand_id
1 'polypeptide(L)'
;MPVAVSVIEGPIDTIGLLSELSKDGVGAIASFIGIVRPVNENEKVLSLEFETWDEKLPQVLSDIGNEALKKYKLHSISITHRKGTVLPGEIIVCILSLIHI
;
A
#
# COMPACT_ATOMS: atom_id res chain seq x y z
N MET A 1 -12.14 5.12 -9.76
CA MET A 1 -11.14 4.26 -10.43
C MET A 1 -11.03 2.95 -9.66
N PRO A 2 -11.06 1.77 -10.33
CA PRO A 2 -10.93 0.50 -9.62
C PRO A 2 -9.54 0.27 -9.02
N VAL A 3 -8.52 0.96 -9.52
CA VAL A 3 -7.18 0.92 -8.95
C VAL A 3 -6.78 2.33 -8.54
N ALA A 4 -6.54 2.52 -7.26
CA ALA A 4 -6.08 3.80 -6.71
C ALA A 4 -4.70 3.62 -6.11
N VAL A 5 -3.74 4.42 -6.56
CA VAL A 5 -2.36 4.37 -6.09
C VAL A 5 -1.94 5.74 -5.59
N SER A 6 -1.35 5.77 -4.40
CA SER A 6 -0.78 6.98 -3.81
C SER A 6 0.62 6.68 -3.29
N VAL A 7 1.55 7.57 -3.56
CA VAL A 7 2.90 7.52 -2.98
C VAL A 7 3.07 8.81 -2.18
N ILE A 8 3.27 8.67 -0.88
CA ILE A 8 3.27 9.81 0.04
C ILE A 8 4.53 9.87 0.89
N GLU A 9 4.89 11.07 1.33
CA GLU A 9 5.85 11.26 2.41
C GLU A 9 5.06 11.36 3.71
N GLY A 10 5.64 10.94 4.80
CA GLY A 10 4.97 10.99 6.09
C GLY A 10 4.12 9.77 6.39
N PRO A 11 3.53 9.73 7.59
CA PRO A 11 2.82 8.53 8.06
C PRO A 11 1.60 8.17 7.24
N ILE A 12 1.36 6.87 7.09
CA ILE A 12 0.15 6.35 6.45
C ILE A 12 -0.93 6.20 7.53
N ASP A 13 -2.05 6.88 7.34
CA ASP A 13 -3.22 6.77 8.20
C ASP A 13 -4.14 5.66 7.67
N THR A 14 -3.94 4.45 8.16
CA THR A 14 -4.69 3.29 7.69
C THR A 14 -6.18 3.36 8.02
N ILE A 15 -6.51 3.93 9.15
CA ILE A 15 -7.91 4.10 9.57
C ILE A 15 -8.61 5.13 8.68
N GLY A 16 -7.93 6.24 8.41
CA GLY A 16 -8.45 7.28 7.51
C GLY A 16 -8.67 6.76 6.10
N LEU A 17 -7.69 6.00 5.58
CA LEU A 17 -7.82 5.40 4.25
C LEU A 17 -9.03 4.48 4.17
N LEU A 18 -9.22 3.62 5.17
CA LEU A 18 -10.35 2.72 5.21
C LEU A 18 -11.69 3.47 5.28
N SER A 19 -11.73 4.56 6.05
CA SER A 19 -12.93 5.38 6.21
C SER A 19 -13.33 6.10 4.93
N GLU A 20 -12.36 6.49 4.11
CA GLU A 20 -12.59 7.25 2.88
C GLU A 20 -13.02 6.40 1.71
N LEU A 21 -12.85 5.08 1.78
CA LEU A 21 -13.21 4.21 0.68
C LEU A 21 -14.72 4.13 0.47
N SER A 22 -15.12 4.17 -0.80
CA SER A 22 -16.49 3.87 -1.16
C SER A 22 -16.73 2.37 -1.01
N LYS A 23 -17.76 2.00 -0.27
CA LYS A 23 -18.08 0.60 0.01
C LYS A 23 -19.29 0.09 -0.76
N ASP A 24 -19.77 0.87 -1.72
CA ASP A 24 -20.91 0.48 -2.55
C ASP A 24 -20.58 -0.76 -3.37
N GLY A 25 -21.38 -1.80 -3.23
CA GLY A 25 -21.17 -3.06 -3.93
C GLY A 25 -20.06 -3.93 -3.37
N VAL A 26 -19.52 -3.57 -2.20
CA VAL A 26 -18.41 -4.30 -1.57
C VAL A 26 -18.95 -5.18 -0.45
N GLY A 27 -18.60 -6.45 -0.48
CA GLY A 27 -19.00 -7.41 0.55
C GLY A 27 -17.92 -7.68 1.60
N ALA A 28 -16.67 -7.44 1.25
CA ALA A 28 -15.55 -7.65 2.19
C ALA A 28 -14.36 -6.79 1.81
N ILE A 29 -13.51 -6.52 2.78
CA ILE A 29 -12.25 -5.78 2.58
C ILE A 29 -11.14 -6.59 3.22
N ALA A 30 -10.09 -6.88 2.44
CA ALA A 30 -8.86 -7.46 2.95
C ALA A 30 -7.79 -6.37 3.00
N SER A 31 -7.03 -6.33 4.08
CA SER A 31 -5.97 -5.36 4.24
C SER A 31 -4.61 -6.03 4.36
N PHE A 32 -3.61 -5.41 3.76
CA PHE A 32 -2.21 -5.78 3.94
C PHE A 32 -1.45 -4.54 4.38
N ILE A 33 -0.77 -4.65 5.50
CA ILE A 33 0.01 -3.54 6.06
C ILE A 33 1.45 -4.00 6.21
N GLY A 34 2.35 -3.36 5.45
CA GLY A 34 3.77 -3.63 5.53
C GLY A 34 4.45 -2.67 6.49
N ILE A 35 5.34 -3.19 7.31
CA ILE A 35 6.05 -2.45 8.34
C ILE A 35 7.55 -2.64 8.17
N VAL A 36 8.32 -1.57 8.37
CA VAL A 36 9.77 -1.66 8.32
C VAL A 36 10.26 -2.43 9.53
N ARG A 37 10.95 -3.54 9.29
CA ARG A 37 11.50 -4.36 10.38
C ARG A 37 12.73 -3.68 11.00
N PRO A 38 12.87 -3.73 12.33
CA PRO A 38 14.02 -3.13 13.01
C PRO A 38 15.31 -3.94 12.84
N VAL A 39 15.21 -5.21 12.45
CA VAL A 39 16.36 -6.10 12.30
C VAL A 39 16.26 -6.85 11.00
N ASN A 40 17.34 -6.88 10.23
CA ASN A 40 17.45 -7.66 9.01
C ASN A 40 18.68 -8.56 9.10
N GLU A 41 18.45 -9.87 9.26
CA GLU A 41 19.50 -10.86 9.52
C GLU A 41 20.26 -10.51 10.79
N ASN A 42 21.55 -10.17 10.69
CA ASN A 42 22.38 -9.83 11.85
C ASN A 42 22.63 -8.33 11.95
N GLU A 43 21.93 -7.55 11.14
CA GLU A 43 22.10 -6.10 11.11
C GLU A 43 20.86 -5.39 11.60
N LYS A 44 21.07 -4.29 12.29
CA LYS A 44 19.98 -3.45 12.74
C LYS A 44 19.63 -2.44 11.65
N VAL A 45 18.39 -2.46 11.19
CA VAL A 45 17.90 -1.51 10.21
C VAL A 45 17.49 -0.24 10.92
N LEU A 46 18.14 0.88 10.59
CA LEU A 46 17.84 2.19 11.18
C LEU A 46 16.79 2.95 10.38
N SER A 47 16.83 2.82 9.05
CA SER A 47 15.86 3.45 8.18
C SER A 47 15.96 2.84 6.78
N LEU A 48 14.90 3.03 5.99
CA LEU A 48 14.90 2.71 4.56
C LEU A 48 14.59 3.97 3.78
N GLU A 49 15.25 4.12 2.64
CA GLU A 49 15.02 5.24 1.73
C GLU A 49 14.64 4.74 0.36
N PHE A 50 13.64 5.37 -0.25
CA PHE A 50 13.07 4.95 -1.54
C PHE A 50 13.23 6.00 -2.63
N GLU A 51 14.23 6.86 -2.53
CA GLU A 51 14.42 7.97 -3.46
C GLU A 51 14.60 7.55 -4.92
N THR A 52 15.33 6.46 -5.14
CA THR A 52 15.62 6.00 -6.50
C THR A 52 14.41 5.44 -7.23
N TRP A 53 13.33 5.14 -6.50
CA TRP A 53 12.11 4.54 -7.06
C TRP A 53 10.96 5.53 -7.21
N ASP A 54 11.14 6.78 -6.77
CA ASP A 54 10.06 7.77 -6.71
C ASP A 54 9.33 7.96 -8.03
N GLU A 55 10.06 8.01 -9.15
CA GLU A 55 9.46 8.25 -10.46
C GLU A 55 8.73 7.03 -11.03
N LYS A 56 9.25 5.84 -10.74
CA LYS A 56 8.72 4.59 -11.29
C LYS A 56 7.70 3.90 -10.39
N LEU A 57 7.77 4.19 -9.11
CA LEU A 57 6.97 3.48 -8.12
C LEU A 57 5.46 3.56 -8.38
N PRO A 58 4.87 4.72 -8.68
CA PRO A 58 3.43 4.78 -8.93
C PRO A 58 2.99 3.88 -10.09
N GLN A 59 3.76 3.83 -11.17
CA GLN A 59 3.42 2.99 -12.32
C GLN A 59 3.56 1.51 -11.99
N VAL A 60 4.61 1.13 -11.27
CA VAL A 60 4.81 -0.25 -10.85
C VAL A 60 3.65 -0.72 -9.97
N LEU A 61 3.26 0.11 -9.00
CA LEU A 61 2.14 -0.21 -8.12
C LEU A 61 0.82 -0.29 -8.87
N SER A 62 0.61 0.61 -9.83
CA SER A 62 -0.58 0.58 -10.67
C SER A 62 -0.65 -0.70 -11.50
N ASP A 63 0.47 -1.13 -12.07
CA ASP A 63 0.53 -2.36 -12.86
C ASP A 63 0.22 -3.59 -11.99
N ILE A 64 0.78 -3.64 -10.78
CA ILE A 64 0.50 -4.70 -9.82
C ILE A 64 -0.98 -4.71 -9.44
N GLY A 65 -1.54 -3.54 -9.17
CA GLY A 65 -2.95 -3.40 -8.82
C GLY A 65 -3.88 -3.86 -9.93
N ASN A 66 -3.59 -3.49 -11.16
CA ASN A 66 -4.38 -3.90 -12.32
C ASN A 66 -4.32 -5.41 -12.55
N GLU A 67 -3.14 -5.99 -12.37
CA GLU A 67 -2.96 -7.44 -12.50
C GLU A 67 -3.75 -8.18 -11.42
N ALA A 68 -3.66 -7.73 -10.18
CA ALA A 68 -4.40 -8.33 -9.07
C ALA A 68 -5.92 -8.20 -9.25
N LEU A 69 -6.37 -7.04 -9.73
CA LEU A 69 -7.79 -6.79 -9.98
C LEU A 69 -8.37 -7.80 -10.95
N LYS A 70 -7.64 -8.11 -12.03
CA LYS A 70 -8.07 -9.08 -13.03
C LYS A 70 -7.97 -10.50 -12.53
N LYS A 71 -6.83 -10.85 -11.92
CA LYS A 71 -6.55 -12.23 -11.51
C LYS A 71 -7.50 -12.71 -10.42
N TYR A 72 -7.81 -11.84 -9.45
CA TYR A 72 -8.66 -12.19 -8.32
C TYR A 72 -10.07 -11.65 -8.42
N LYS A 73 -10.41 -11.01 -9.52
CA LYS A 73 -11.74 -10.43 -9.77
C LYS A 73 -12.19 -9.53 -8.61
N LEU A 74 -11.30 -8.62 -8.21
CA LEU A 74 -11.59 -7.69 -7.14
C LEU A 74 -12.55 -6.61 -7.60
N HIS A 75 -13.33 -6.06 -6.66
CA HIS A 75 -14.14 -4.88 -6.91
C HIS A 75 -13.23 -3.68 -7.19
N SER A 76 -12.27 -3.46 -6.29
CA SER A 76 -11.29 -2.38 -6.40
C SER A 76 -10.12 -2.66 -5.48
N ILE A 77 -9.04 -1.90 -5.68
CA ILE A 77 -7.84 -2.01 -4.85
C ILE A 77 -7.25 -0.62 -4.62
N SER A 78 -6.84 -0.36 -3.40
CA SER A 78 -6.17 0.88 -3.01
C SER A 78 -4.78 0.53 -2.48
N ILE A 79 -3.76 1.17 -3.05
CA ILE A 79 -2.37 0.96 -2.65
C ILE A 79 -1.78 2.30 -2.26
N THR A 80 -1.34 2.42 -1.02
CA THR A 80 -0.64 3.61 -0.52
C THR A 80 0.74 3.20 -0.06
N HIS A 81 1.77 3.81 -0.62
CA HIS A 81 3.16 3.50 -0.30
C HIS A 81 3.89 4.76 0.12
N ARG A 82 4.81 4.63 1.06
CA ARG A 82 5.64 5.76 1.46
C ARG A 82 6.86 5.88 0.57
N LYS A 83 7.34 7.10 0.44
CA LYS A 83 8.63 7.42 -0.15
C LYS A 83 9.46 8.22 0.86
N GLY A 84 10.73 8.42 0.56
CA GLY A 84 11.65 9.08 1.46
C GLY A 84 12.12 8.15 2.56
N THR A 85 12.44 8.70 3.70
CA THR A 85 12.96 7.94 4.84
C THR A 85 11.84 7.38 5.70
N VAL A 86 11.88 6.08 5.94
CA VAL A 86 10.90 5.37 6.78
C VAL A 86 11.66 4.66 7.89
N LEU A 87 11.27 4.91 9.13
CA LEU A 87 11.96 4.37 10.30
C LEU A 87 11.43 2.98 10.67
N PRO A 88 12.23 2.18 11.39
CA PRO A 88 11.77 0.88 11.88
C PRO A 88 10.49 0.99 12.69
N GLY A 89 9.56 0.07 12.46
CA GLY A 89 8.26 0.08 13.12
C GLY A 89 7.21 0.92 12.42
N GLU A 90 7.60 1.76 11.49
CA GLU A 90 6.64 2.56 10.74
C GLU A 90 6.02 1.78 9.59
N ILE A 91 4.78 2.12 9.24
CA ILE A 91 4.07 1.50 8.13
C ILE A 91 4.63 2.05 6.81
N ILE A 92 5.02 1.17 5.91
CA ILE A 92 5.58 1.54 4.62
C ILE A 92 4.58 1.39 3.48
N VAL A 93 3.62 0.49 3.62
CA VAL A 93 2.62 0.25 2.59
C VAL A 93 1.30 -0.19 3.22
N CYS A 94 0.21 0.27 2.64
CA CYS A 94 -1.14 -0.16 3.01
C CYS A 94 -1.88 -0.52 1.74
N ILE A 95 -2.32 -1.77 1.64
CA ILE A 95 -3.10 -2.25 0.49
C ILE A 95 -4.46 -2.67 1.00
N LEU A 96 -5.51 -2.10 0.42
CA LEU A 96 -6.89 -2.43 0.73
C LEU A 96 -7.53 -3.03 -0.51
N SER A 97 -7.88 -4.31 -0.44
CA SER A 97 -8.55 -5.03 -1.53
C SER A 97 -10.03 -5.16 -1.21
N LEU A 98 -10.86 -4.59 -2.07
CA LEU A 98 -12.30 -4.58 -1.90
C LEU A 98 -12.89 -5.70 -2.74
N ILE A 99 -13.68 -6.54 -2.13
CA ILE A 99 -14.08 -7.83 -2.67
C ILE A 99 -15.59 -7.91 -2.80
N HIS A 100 -16.04 -8.47 -3.93
CA HIS A 100 -17.44 -8.84 -4.10
C HIS A 100 -17.73 -10.10 -3.27
N ILE A 101 -18.84 -10.12 -2.61
CA ILE A 101 -19.33 -11.34 -1.95
C ILE A 101 -20.81 -11.49 -2.20
#